data_7c83452f6386161475b08681cddd8e18
#
_entry.id   7c83452f6386161475b08681cddd8e18
#
_cell.length_a   1.000
_cell.length_b   1.000
_cell.length_c   1.000
_cell.angle_alpha   90.00
_cell.angle_beta   90.00
_cell.angle_gamma   90.00
#
_symmetry.space_group_name_H-M   'P 1'
#
loop_
_entity.id
_entity.type
_entity.pdbx_description
1 polymer ?
#
loop_
_entity_poly.entity_id
_entity_poly.type
_entity_poly.pdbx_seq_one_letter_code
_entity_poly.pdbx_strand_id
1 'polypeptide(L)'
;MPETYHYYIKIFFYLFSDFHKQFTIKVVMPQEILADLETLDLNKSIVDIETIRTIIPHRYEMEQLSGIIKFDPEQGIIIGYKDVSQKEFWVRGHIPGRPLMPGVLMLEAAAQLCTYYYKKTTQDDRFLGFGGIDKVKFRGKVVPGDRLILIAKNRELRARRAIFDTQGVVDGKLVFEGVIIGMVV
;
A
#
# COMPACT_ATOMS: atom_id res chain seq x y z
N MET A 1 -23.95 21.67 -17.36
CA MET A 1 -24.46 20.29 -17.59
C MET A 1 -23.35 19.35 -17.17
N PRO A 2 -23.51 18.53 -16.14
CA PRO A 2 -22.43 17.65 -15.68
C PRO A 2 -22.38 16.40 -16.56
N GLU A 3 -21.18 16.06 -16.99
CA GLU A 3 -20.86 14.88 -17.78
C GLU A 3 -21.07 13.61 -16.95
N THR A 4 -21.80 12.71 -17.52
CA THR A 4 -22.20 11.40 -16.97
C THR A 4 -21.03 10.44 -16.98
N TYR A 5 -20.58 9.99 -15.80
CA TYR A 5 -19.62 8.90 -15.63
C TYR A 5 -20.21 7.59 -16.14
N HIS A 6 -19.60 7.01 -17.19
CA HIS A 6 -19.94 5.68 -17.68
C HIS A 6 -19.26 4.62 -16.81
N TYR A 7 -20.03 4.01 -15.91
CA TYR A 7 -19.59 2.82 -15.19
C TYR A 7 -19.74 1.57 -16.07
N TYR A 8 -18.63 0.92 -16.38
CA TYR A 8 -18.65 -0.40 -17.02
C TYR A 8 -19.02 -1.48 -16.01
N ILE A 9 -20.26 -1.96 -16.08
CA ILE A 9 -20.71 -3.13 -15.32
C ILE A 9 -20.30 -4.37 -16.11
N LYS A 10 -19.31 -5.14 -15.61
CA LYS A 10 -19.05 -6.50 -16.11
C LYS A 10 -20.05 -7.46 -15.46
N ILE A 11 -21.07 -7.85 -16.21
CA ILE A 11 -22.02 -8.89 -15.81
C ILE A 11 -21.43 -10.24 -16.26
N PHE A 12 -21.07 -11.10 -15.29
CA PHE A 12 -20.77 -12.51 -15.56
C PHE A 12 -22.06 -13.32 -15.41
N PHE A 13 -22.56 -13.87 -16.51
CA PHE A 13 -23.63 -14.85 -16.48
C PHE A 13 -23.04 -16.26 -16.31
N TYR A 14 -23.40 -16.93 -15.21
CA TYR A 14 -23.31 -18.39 -15.13
C TYR A 14 -24.71 -18.99 -15.31
N LEU A 15 -24.90 -19.70 -16.42
CA LEU A 15 -26.09 -20.54 -16.62
C LEU A 15 -25.87 -21.90 -15.92
N PHE A 16 -26.59 -22.13 -14.83
CA PHE A 16 -26.84 -23.47 -14.33
C PHE A 16 -28.36 -23.68 -14.22
N SER A 17 -28.84 -24.68 -14.92
CA SER A 17 -30.19 -25.18 -14.81
C SER A 17 -30.35 -25.92 -13.49
N ASP A 18 -31.07 -25.36 -12.55
CA ASP A 18 -31.98 -26.09 -11.67
C ASP A 18 -32.83 -25.11 -10.86
N PHE A 19 -34.08 -25.41 -10.80
CA PHE A 19 -35.23 -24.66 -10.30
C PHE A 19 -35.05 -24.22 -8.82
N HIS A 20 -35.38 -22.96 -8.50
CA HIS A 20 -35.52 -22.36 -7.16
C HIS A 20 -34.25 -22.00 -6.41
N LYS A 21 -33.38 -21.17 -6.95
CA LYS A 21 -32.47 -20.38 -6.14
C LYS A 21 -32.65 -18.89 -6.42
N GLN A 22 -32.94 -18.11 -5.37
CA GLN A 22 -32.92 -16.66 -5.41
C GLN A 22 -31.53 -16.20 -5.87
N PHE A 23 -31.47 -15.56 -7.03
CA PHE A 23 -30.23 -14.96 -7.52
C PHE A 23 -29.94 -13.71 -6.71
N THR A 24 -29.01 -13.80 -5.78
CA THR A 24 -28.42 -12.62 -5.15
C THR A 24 -27.32 -12.10 -6.06
N ILE A 25 -27.58 -11.02 -6.81
CA ILE A 25 -26.54 -10.31 -7.55
C ILE A 25 -25.65 -9.62 -6.53
N LYS A 26 -24.46 -10.20 -6.27
CA LYS A 26 -23.45 -9.56 -5.46
C LYS A 26 -22.77 -8.51 -6.34
N VAL A 27 -23.21 -7.26 -6.24
CA VAL A 27 -22.49 -6.13 -6.86
C VAL A 27 -21.18 -5.99 -6.12
N VAL A 28 -20.08 -6.39 -6.76
CA VAL A 28 -18.74 -6.12 -6.23
C VAL A 28 -18.42 -4.67 -6.59
N MET A 29 -18.61 -3.76 -5.65
CA MET A 29 -18.18 -2.38 -5.81
C MET A 29 -16.67 -2.34 -6.00
N PRO A 30 -16.14 -1.51 -6.93
CA PRO A 30 -14.71 -1.25 -7.01
C PRO A 30 -14.22 -0.79 -5.64
N GLN A 31 -13.09 -1.33 -5.19
CA GLN A 31 -12.54 -0.93 -3.91
C GLN A 31 -11.99 0.48 -4.04
N GLU A 32 -12.47 1.38 -3.19
CA GLU A 32 -12.03 2.77 -3.15
C GLU A 32 -10.55 2.86 -2.75
N ILE A 33 -9.77 3.61 -3.51
CA ILE A 33 -8.38 3.93 -3.17
C ILE A 33 -8.40 5.05 -2.12
N LEU A 34 -7.59 4.91 -1.06
CA LEU A 34 -7.57 5.80 0.11
C LEU A 34 -7.15 7.24 -0.21
N ALA A 35 -6.63 7.51 -1.40
CA ALA A 35 -6.22 8.84 -1.85
C ALA A 35 -6.48 9.00 -3.35
N ASP A 36 -6.78 10.21 -3.76
CA ASP A 36 -6.84 10.55 -5.17
C ASP A 36 -5.42 10.63 -5.75
N LEU A 37 -5.08 9.63 -6.57
CA LEU A 37 -3.77 9.53 -7.22
C LEU A 37 -3.72 10.28 -8.56
N GLU A 38 -4.87 10.61 -9.16
CA GLU A 38 -4.94 11.27 -10.48
C GLU A 38 -4.42 12.71 -10.43
N THR A 39 -4.51 13.35 -9.26
CA THR A 39 -4.04 14.72 -9.04
C THR A 39 -2.55 14.83 -8.73
N LEU A 40 -1.85 13.68 -8.62
CA LEU A 40 -0.44 13.63 -8.21
C LEU A 40 0.49 13.25 -9.36
N ASP A 41 1.63 13.91 -9.44
CA ASP A 41 2.74 13.43 -10.27
C ASP A 41 3.45 12.27 -9.53
N LEU A 42 3.06 11.04 -9.85
CA LEU A 42 3.60 9.82 -9.23
C LEU A 42 5.09 9.57 -9.55
N ASN A 43 5.69 10.36 -10.45
CA ASN A 43 7.12 10.29 -10.78
C ASN A 43 7.95 11.30 -10.00
N LYS A 44 7.32 12.26 -9.34
CA LYS A 44 8.01 13.29 -8.57
C LYS A 44 8.04 12.94 -7.08
N SER A 45 9.24 12.69 -6.56
CA SER A 45 9.48 12.51 -5.13
C SER A 45 9.68 13.84 -4.43
N ILE A 46 9.03 14.05 -3.29
CA ILE A 46 9.29 15.20 -2.40
C ILE A 46 10.32 14.83 -1.32
N VAL A 47 10.54 13.53 -1.09
CA VAL A 47 11.55 13.01 -0.16
C VAL A 47 12.26 11.84 -0.83
N ASP A 48 13.57 11.92 -0.93
CA ASP A 48 14.43 10.88 -1.48
C ASP A 48 14.84 9.84 -0.44
N ILE A 49 15.51 8.78 -0.88
CA ILE A 49 15.96 7.68 -0.01
C ILE A 49 16.99 8.15 1.02
N GLU A 50 17.87 9.10 0.69
CA GLU A 50 18.88 9.59 1.63
C GLU A 50 18.22 10.31 2.82
N THR A 51 17.20 11.10 2.54
CA THR A 51 16.39 11.75 3.58
C THR A 51 15.58 10.72 4.38
N ILE A 52 15.01 9.68 3.74
CA ILE A 52 14.30 8.60 4.44
C ILE A 52 15.25 7.89 5.43
N ARG A 53 16.47 7.62 5.03
CA ARG A 53 17.52 7.01 5.88
C ARG A 53 17.82 7.80 7.16
N THR A 54 17.63 9.10 7.15
CA THR A 54 17.83 9.91 8.36
C THR A 54 16.72 9.74 9.39
N ILE A 55 15.56 9.23 8.97
CA ILE A 55 14.34 9.12 9.79
C ILE A 55 14.07 7.69 10.25
N ILE A 56 14.19 6.70 9.35
CA ILE A 56 13.95 5.30 9.67
C ILE A 56 15.27 4.49 9.67
N PRO A 57 15.38 3.44 10.52
CA PRO A 57 16.66 2.74 10.72
C PRO A 57 16.95 1.65 9.67
N HIS A 58 15.99 1.29 8.81
CA HIS A 58 16.13 0.19 7.84
C HIS A 58 17.28 0.47 6.86
N ARG A 59 18.05 -0.59 6.51
CA ARG A 59 19.21 -0.51 5.61
C ARG A 59 19.31 -1.75 4.73
N TYR A 60 20.09 -1.63 3.67
CA TYR A 60 20.41 -2.71 2.75
C TYR A 60 19.15 -3.35 2.15
N GLU A 61 19.05 -4.66 2.18
CA GLU A 61 17.93 -5.42 1.62
C GLU A 61 16.59 -5.11 2.32
N MET A 62 16.64 -4.54 3.52
CA MET A 62 15.44 -4.14 4.26
C MET A 62 14.96 -2.72 3.93
N GLU A 63 15.64 -1.98 3.06
CA GLU A 63 15.12 -0.70 2.54
C GLU A 63 14.03 -0.98 1.51
N GLN A 64 12.78 -0.81 1.92
CA GLN A 64 11.63 -1.12 1.09
C GLN A 64 10.88 0.12 0.56
N LEU A 65 11.44 1.32 0.77
CA LEU A 65 10.96 2.56 0.17
C LEU A 65 12.00 3.11 -0.80
N SER A 66 11.55 3.67 -1.93
CA SER A 66 12.37 4.40 -2.89
C SER A 66 12.21 5.91 -2.75
N GLY A 67 11.06 6.38 -2.26
CA GLY A 67 10.79 7.79 -2.03
C GLY A 67 9.39 8.05 -1.51
N ILE A 68 9.12 9.32 -1.19
CA ILE A 68 7.80 9.80 -0.75
C ILE A 68 7.30 10.85 -1.74
N ILE A 69 6.05 10.73 -2.16
CA ILE A 69 5.38 11.59 -3.14
C ILE A 69 4.54 12.67 -2.44
N LYS A 70 3.85 12.30 -1.36
CA LYS A 70 3.01 13.20 -0.57
C LYS A 70 3.14 12.93 0.91
N PHE A 71 3.23 14.01 1.70
CA PHE A 71 3.13 13.97 3.15
C PHE A 71 2.15 15.04 3.60
N ASP A 72 1.02 14.63 4.14
CA ASP A 72 -0.09 15.52 4.53
C ASP A 72 -0.60 15.10 5.92
N PRO A 73 0.01 15.62 6.98
CA PRO A 73 -0.37 15.27 8.36
C PRO A 73 -1.74 15.83 8.75
N GLU A 74 -2.24 16.89 8.09
CA GLU A 74 -3.56 17.45 8.37
C GLU A 74 -4.67 16.50 7.91
N GLN A 75 -4.50 15.88 6.75
CA GLN A 75 -5.42 14.86 6.24
C GLN A 75 -5.10 13.44 6.77
N GLY A 76 -4.00 13.29 7.50
CA GLY A 76 -3.53 12.01 8.00
C GLY A 76 -2.99 11.07 6.90
N ILE A 77 -2.51 11.60 5.77
CA ILE A 77 -2.13 10.82 4.60
C ILE A 77 -0.64 10.94 4.32
N ILE A 78 -0.02 9.81 3.99
CA ILE A 78 1.29 9.74 3.35
C ILE A 78 1.22 8.80 2.14
N ILE A 79 1.91 9.18 1.06
CA ILE A 79 2.05 8.39 -0.15
C ILE A 79 3.53 8.27 -0.47
N GLY A 80 4.00 7.05 -0.58
CA GLY A 80 5.35 6.72 -0.99
C GLY A 80 5.35 5.71 -2.13
N TYR A 81 6.53 5.27 -2.52
CA TYR A 81 6.66 4.25 -3.55
C TYR A 81 7.89 3.38 -3.35
N LYS A 82 7.83 2.18 -3.94
CA LYS A 82 8.98 1.31 -4.16
C LYS A 82 9.10 1.03 -5.66
N ASP A 83 10.26 1.34 -6.23
CA ASP A 83 10.64 0.85 -7.55
C ASP A 83 11.19 -0.57 -7.39
N VAL A 84 10.48 -1.53 -7.94
CA VAL A 84 10.82 -2.95 -7.81
C VAL A 84 11.82 -3.34 -8.88
N SER A 85 13.04 -3.69 -8.48
CA SER A 85 14.14 -3.98 -9.40
C SER A 85 14.38 -5.48 -9.60
N GLN A 86 15.10 -5.84 -10.67
CA GLN A 86 15.60 -7.20 -10.89
C GLN A 86 16.68 -7.63 -9.87
N LYS A 87 17.21 -6.68 -9.10
CA LYS A 87 18.28 -6.91 -8.11
C LYS A 87 17.75 -7.17 -6.70
N GLU A 88 16.43 -7.19 -6.51
CA GLU A 88 15.84 -7.49 -5.22
C GLU A 88 16.28 -8.87 -4.72
N PHE A 89 16.58 -8.98 -3.42
CA PHE A 89 17.13 -10.20 -2.82
C PHE A 89 16.21 -11.43 -3.00
N TRP A 90 14.91 -11.21 -3.07
CA TRP A 90 13.91 -12.26 -3.22
C TRP A 90 13.74 -12.77 -4.66
N VAL A 91 14.21 -12.05 -5.68
CA VAL A 91 14.02 -12.40 -7.10
C VAL A 91 14.55 -13.80 -7.44
N ARG A 92 15.71 -14.15 -6.89
CA ARG A 92 16.32 -15.46 -7.14
C ARG A 92 15.56 -16.61 -6.49
N GLY A 93 14.97 -16.38 -5.32
CA GLY A 93 14.45 -17.44 -4.45
C GLY A 93 12.94 -17.51 -4.35
N HIS A 94 12.25 -16.37 -4.45
CA HIS A 94 10.79 -16.36 -4.36
C HIS A 94 10.18 -16.65 -5.74
N ILE A 95 9.83 -17.92 -5.93
CA ILE A 95 9.33 -18.55 -7.17
C ILE A 95 10.37 -18.45 -8.31
N PRO A 96 11.43 -19.32 -8.30
CA PRO A 96 12.44 -19.34 -9.35
C PRO A 96 11.82 -19.41 -10.76
N GLY A 97 12.33 -18.58 -11.68
CA GLY A 97 11.81 -18.47 -13.06
C GLY A 97 10.52 -17.63 -13.20
N ARG A 98 9.90 -17.24 -12.08
CA ARG A 98 8.71 -16.38 -12.05
C ARG A 98 8.81 -15.39 -10.89
N PRO A 99 9.68 -14.37 -10.96
CA PRO A 99 9.90 -13.45 -9.87
C PRO A 99 8.59 -12.70 -9.51
N LEU A 100 8.19 -12.84 -8.26
CA LEU A 100 7.00 -12.21 -7.71
C LEU A 100 7.38 -11.62 -6.35
N MET A 101 7.04 -10.37 -6.09
CA MET A 101 7.30 -9.77 -4.79
C MET A 101 6.51 -10.51 -3.70
N PRO A 102 7.17 -10.97 -2.62
CA PRO A 102 6.46 -11.57 -1.48
C PRO A 102 5.45 -10.58 -0.89
N GLY A 103 4.21 -11.03 -0.66
CA GLY A 103 3.18 -10.17 -0.08
C GLY A 103 3.59 -9.55 1.26
N VAL A 104 4.34 -10.29 2.07
CA VAL A 104 4.86 -9.79 3.35
C VAL A 104 5.85 -8.62 3.19
N LEU A 105 6.56 -8.54 2.07
CA LEU A 105 7.43 -7.39 1.79
C LEU A 105 6.65 -6.16 1.32
N MET A 106 5.47 -6.33 0.72
CA MET A 106 4.57 -5.21 0.47
C MET A 106 4.07 -4.60 1.79
N LEU A 107 3.78 -5.45 2.79
CA LEU A 107 3.40 -4.99 4.13
C LEU A 107 4.57 -4.32 4.84
N GLU A 108 5.78 -4.85 4.71
CA GLU A 108 6.99 -4.23 5.27
C GLU A 108 7.21 -2.83 4.67
N ALA A 109 7.10 -2.68 3.35
CA ALA A 109 7.20 -1.38 2.69
C ALA A 109 6.16 -0.38 3.21
N ALA A 110 4.91 -0.82 3.39
CA ALA A 110 3.86 0.01 3.97
C ALA A 110 4.13 0.35 5.45
N ALA A 111 4.69 -0.59 6.24
CA ALA A 111 5.05 -0.35 7.63
C ALA A 111 6.19 0.69 7.77
N GLN A 112 7.17 0.66 6.87
CA GLN A 112 8.22 1.68 6.81
C GLN A 112 7.64 3.06 6.49
N LEU A 113 6.67 3.13 5.58
CA LEU A 113 5.96 4.38 5.28
C LEU A 113 5.18 4.91 6.50
N CYS A 114 4.49 4.03 7.23
CA CYS A 114 3.80 4.36 8.48
C CYS A 114 4.78 4.86 9.56
N THR A 115 5.95 4.20 9.67
CA THR A 115 7.00 4.59 10.62
C THR A 115 7.56 5.97 10.28
N TYR A 116 7.81 6.26 9.01
CA TYR A 116 8.22 7.59 8.56
C TYR A 116 7.18 8.65 8.95
N TYR A 117 5.89 8.39 8.64
CA TYR A 117 4.79 9.29 9.00
C TYR A 117 4.77 9.55 10.51
N TYR A 118 4.81 8.50 11.32
CA TYR A 118 4.80 8.60 12.78
C TYR A 118 5.93 9.50 13.29
N LYS A 119 7.18 9.21 12.91
CA LYS A 119 8.35 9.96 13.37
C LYS A 119 8.31 11.41 12.95
N LYS A 120 7.91 11.71 11.72
CA LYS A 120 7.80 13.09 11.22
C LYS A 120 6.69 13.89 11.89
N THR A 121 5.60 13.24 12.26
CA THR A 121 4.44 13.91 12.88
C THR A 121 4.61 14.09 14.38
N THR A 122 5.15 13.08 15.08
CA THR A 122 5.26 13.10 16.54
C THR A 122 6.58 13.65 17.03
N GLN A 123 7.62 13.68 16.17
CA GLN A 123 9.03 13.98 16.53
C GLN A 123 9.56 13.05 17.63
N ASP A 124 9.00 11.83 17.73
CA ASP A 124 9.40 10.80 18.68
C ASP A 124 10.56 9.97 18.11
N ASP A 125 11.70 10.01 18.75
CA ASP A 125 12.92 9.30 18.31
C ASP A 125 12.89 7.80 18.63
N ARG A 126 11.96 7.35 19.47
CA ARG A 126 11.82 5.93 19.79
C ARG A 126 11.45 5.12 18.55
N PHE A 127 11.77 3.83 18.62
CA PHE A 127 11.45 2.92 17.51
C PHE A 127 9.95 2.56 17.52
N LEU A 128 9.30 2.74 16.37
CA LEU A 128 7.96 2.23 16.15
C LEU A 128 8.08 0.83 15.54
N GLY A 129 7.94 -0.19 16.38
CA GLY A 129 7.98 -1.58 15.96
C GLY A 129 6.67 -2.05 15.35
N PHE A 130 6.74 -3.12 14.57
CA PHE A 130 5.59 -3.75 13.95
C PHE A 130 4.77 -4.51 15.00
N GLY A 131 3.71 -3.90 15.52
CA GLY A 131 2.91 -4.42 16.62
C GLY A 131 1.80 -5.39 16.18
N GLY A 132 1.38 -5.33 14.92
CA GLY A 132 0.35 -6.21 14.38
C GLY A 132 -0.19 -5.79 13.02
N ILE A 133 -0.97 -6.69 12.43
CA ILE A 133 -1.69 -6.46 11.16
C ILE A 133 -3.12 -6.99 11.28
N ASP A 134 -4.03 -6.35 10.55
CA ASP A 134 -5.43 -6.79 10.47
C ASP A 134 -5.98 -6.59 9.05
N LYS A 135 -6.98 -7.37 8.69
CA LYS A 135 -7.75 -7.24 7.43
C LYS A 135 -6.89 -7.22 6.17
N VAL A 136 -5.75 -7.93 6.18
CA VAL A 136 -4.85 -7.99 5.03
C VAL A 136 -5.47 -8.81 3.91
N LYS A 137 -5.43 -8.26 2.70
CA LYS A 137 -5.81 -8.93 1.46
C LYS A 137 -4.82 -8.60 0.37
N PHE A 138 -4.27 -9.63 -0.26
CA PHE A 138 -3.48 -9.50 -1.48
C PHE A 138 -4.40 -9.71 -2.68
N ARG A 139 -4.40 -8.75 -3.62
CA ARG A 139 -5.33 -8.68 -4.75
C ARG A 139 -4.66 -8.76 -6.10
N GLY A 140 -3.37 -8.46 -6.15
CA GLY A 140 -2.60 -8.42 -7.38
C GLY A 140 -1.16 -8.85 -7.18
N LYS A 141 -0.48 -9.10 -8.29
CA LYS A 141 0.95 -9.38 -8.33
C LYS A 141 1.74 -8.09 -8.43
N VAL A 142 2.94 -8.10 -7.87
CA VAL A 142 3.97 -7.09 -8.06
C VAL A 142 5.23 -7.78 -8.55
N VAL A 143 5.81 -7.32 -9.64
CA VAL A 143 6.97 -7.95 -10.29
C VAL A 143 8.08 -6.93 -10.53
N PRO A 144 9.33 -7.36 -10.76
CA PRO A 144 10.40 -6.46 -11.15
C PRO A 144 10.04 -5.63 -12.40
N GLY A 145 10.25 -4.32 -12.32
CA GLY A 145 9.83 -3.32 -13.30
C GLY A 145 8.61 -2.52 -12.87
N ASP A 146 7.83 -3.01 -11.90
CA ASP A 146 6.69 -2.28 -11.37
C ASP A 146 7.13 -1.15 -10.43
N ARG A 147 6.34 -0.06 -10.41
CA ARG A 147 6.35 0.92 -9.33
C ARG A 147 5.15 0.64 -8.41
N LEU A 148 5.45 0.16 -7.21
CA LEU A 148 4.44 -0.05 -6.16
C LEU A 148 4.21 1.27 -5.42
N ILE A 149 3.08 1.91 -5.68
CA ILE A 149 2.62 3.07 -4.92
C ILE A 149 2.03 2.58 -3.60
N LEU A 150 2.49 3.16 -2.52
CA LEU A 150 2.09 2.84 -1.15
C LEU A 150 1.32 4.03 -0.58
N ILE A 151 0.13 3.76 -0.03
CA ILE A 151 -0.71 4.76 0.60
C ILE A 151 -0.91 4.33 2.05
N ALA A 152 -0.68 5.25 2.99
CA ALA A 152 -1.04 5.04 4.39
C ALA A 152 -1.89 6.21 4.88
N LYS A 153 -3.04 5.88 5.48
CA LYS A 153 -3.96 6.82 6.11
C LYS A 153 -4.01 6.57 7.60
N ASN A 154 -3.61 7.56 8.37
CA ASN A 154 -3.62 7.47 9.83
C ASN A 154 -5.06 7.39 10.35
N ARG A 155 -5.35 6.39 11.17
CA ARG A 155 -6.60 6.26 11.94
C ARG A 155 -6.45 6.70 13.38
N GLU A 156 -5.30 6.37 13.97
CA GLU A 156 -5.01 6.66 15.36
C GLU A 156 -3.51 6.92 15.52
N LEU A 157 -3.20 8.01 16.20
CA LEU A 157 -1.84 8.37 16.56
C LEU A 157 -1.81 8.67 18.07
N ARG A 158 -1.19 7.79 18.85
CA ARG A 158 -1.02 7.93 20.30
C ARG A 158 0.47 7.81 20.66
N ALA A 159 0.81 8.25 21.87
CA ALA A 159 2.19 8.24 22.36
C ALA A 159 2.91 6.87 22.29
N ARG A 160 2.17 5.75 22.29
CA ARG A 160 2.75 4.41 22.28
C ARG A 160 2.19 3.50 21.19
N ARG A 161 1.26 3.99 20.36
CA ARG A 161 0.60 3.20 19.31
C ARG A 161 0.20 4.08 18.14
N ALA A 162 0.36 3.56 16.93
CA ALA A 162 -0.18 4.15 15.73
C ALA A 162 -0.93 3.10 14.91
N ILE A 163 -2.05 3.46 14.30
CA ILE A 163 -2.86 2.58 13.45
C ILE A 163 -3.08 3.26 12.11
N PHE A 164 -2.81 2.52 11.04
CA PHE A 164 -2.95 3.01 9.67
C PHE A 164 -3.76 2.04 8.81
N ASP A 165 -4.66 2.60 8.00
CA ASP A 165 -5.12 1.91 6.79
C ASP A 165 -4.03 2.00 5.75
N THR A 166 -3.71 0.89 5.08
CA THR A 166 -2.67 0.84 4.07
C THR A 166 -3.16 0.17 2.80
N GLN A 167 -2.68 0.69 1.68
CA GLN A 167 -2.94 0.14 0.36
C GLN A 167 -1.68 0.19 -0.49
N GLY A 168 -1.56 -0.79 -1.41
CA GLY A 168 -0.57 -0.77 -2.47
C GLY A 168 -1.25 -0.79 -3.84
N VAL A 169 -0.76 0.02 -4.75
CA VAL A 169 -1.33 0.22 -6.09
C VAL A 169 -0.23 0.09 -7.14
N VAL A 170 -0.48 -0.65 -8.22
CA VAL A 170 0.37 -0.74 -9.41
C VAL A 170 -0.50 -0.48 -10.63
N ASP A 171 -0.09 0.42 -11.50
CA ASP A 171 -0.83 0.81 -12.72
C ASP A 171 -2.31 1.12 -12.45
N GLY A 172 -2.58 1.89 -11.39
CA GLY A 172 -3.93 2.26 -10.98
C GLY A 172 -4.76 1.12 -10.37
N LYS A 173 -4.20 -0.08 -10.19
CA LYS A 173 -4.90 -1.25 -9.64
C LYS A 173 -4.44 -1.55 -8.22
N LEU A 174 -5.40 -1.75 -7.32
CA LEU A 174 -5.13 -2.17 -5.96
C LEU A 174 -4.52 -3.57 -5.94
N VAL A 175 -3.28 -3.71 -5.41
CA VAL A 175 -2.56 -4.99 -5.31
C VAL A 175 -2.58 -5.56 -3.89
N PHE A 176 -2.67 -4.72 -2.88
CA PHE A 176 -2.94 -5.14 -1.51
C PHE A 176 -3.64 -4.05 -0.69
N GLU A 177 -4.24 -4.46 0.39
CA GLU A 177 -4.77 -3.59 1.44
C GLU A 177 -4.60 -4.26 2.80
N GLY A 178 -4.58 -3.46 3.86
CA GLY A 178 -4.52 -3.95 5.23
C GLY A 178 -4.46 -2.83 6.25
N VAL A 179 -4.56 -3.22 7.52
CA VAL A 179 -4.37 -2.32 8.65
C VAL A 179 -3.04 -2.66 9.30
N ILE A 180 -2.17 -1.66 9.48
CA ILE A 180 -0.89 -1.81 10.18
C ILE A 180 -1.00 -1.14 11.55
N ILE A 181 -0.55 -1.87 12.57
CA ILE A 181 -0.50 -1.42 13.96
C ILE A 181 0.97 -1.31 14.36
N GLY A 182 1.41 -0.10 14.62
CA GLY A 182 2.72 0.20 15.17
C GLY A 182 2.66 0.35 16.68
N MET A 183 3.68 -0.17 17.37
CA MET A 183 3.86 -0.02 18.83
C MET A 183 5.23 0.55 19.11
N VAL A 184 5.28 1.56 19.98
CA VAL A 184 6.53 2.15 20.42
C VAL A 184 7.24 1.23 21.42
N VAL A 185 8.48 0.88 21.13
CA VAL A 185 9.37 0.01 21.92
C VAL A 185 10.67 0.74 22.27
#